data_a0785e520ca0fa0a36e7d972888124c4
#
_entry.id   a0785e520ca0fa0a36e7d972888124c4
#
_cell.length_a   1.000
_cell.length_b   1.000
_cell.length_c   1.000
_cell.angle_alpha   90.00
_cell.angle_beta   90.00
_cell.angle_gamma   90.00
#
_symmetry.space_group_name_H-M   'P 1'
#
loop_
_entity.id
_entity.type
_entity.pdbx_description
1 polymer ?
#
loop_
_entity_poly.entity_id
_entity_poly.type
_entity_poly.pdbx_seq_one_letter_code
_entity_poly.pdbx_strand_id
1 'polypeptide(L)'
;MRIISGKYGRRRFEVPRTFKARPTTDMAKENLFNILANYVDWEESDALDLFAGTGSLGFEMLSRGARSVTAIERDEAHAAFIRQTAETLGDPGYKVIHYDVLKWLRRLAAKDPSEVPSYQVIVADPPYDLTQLPDLPQLIREAHILAPGGLYVQEHPKEVDFSNDPNFVEMRHYGAVHFSFFRPNTFPN
;
A
#
# COMPACT_ATOMS: atom_id res chain seq x y z
N MET A 1 -1.43 -11.37 12.43
CA MET A 1 -0.86 -10.07 12.00
C MET A 1 -0.28 -9.35 13.20
N ARG A 2 0.86 -8.68 13.05
CA ARG A 2 1.52 -7.90 14.11
C ARG A 2 1.82 -6.49 13.59
N ILE A 3 1.54 -5.46 14.41
CA ILE A 3 1.99 -4.09 14.18
C ILE A 3 3.37 -3.94 14.83
N ILE A 4 4.36 -3.44 14.08
CA ILE A 4 5.77 -3.43 14.52
C ILE A 4 6.05 -2.24 15.43
N SER A 5 5.70 -1.02 14.99
CA SER A 5 6.08 0.23 15.63
C SER A 5 4.95 1.26 15.67
N GLY A 6 5.19 2.43 16.27
CA GLY A 6 4.25 3.52 16.37
C GLY A 6 3.24 3.38 17.52
N LYS A 7 2.15 4.16 17.45
CA LYS A 7 1.13 4.26 18.52
C LYS A 7 0.45 2.93 18.85
N TYR A 8 0.38 1.99 17.93
CA TYR A 8 -0.18 0.65 18.10
C TYR A 8 0.87 -0.45 18.10
N GLY A 9 2.14 -0.10 18.17
CA GLY A 9 3.26 -1.03 18.11
C GLY A 9 3.14 -2.19 19.10
N ARG A 10 3.61 -3.38 18.69
CA ARG A 10 3.55 -4.65 19.43
C ARG A 10 2.18 -5.30 19.53
N ARG A 11 1.09 -4.66 19.11
CA ARG A 11 -0.23 -5.31 19.07
C ARG A 11 -0.23 -6.46 18.07
N ARG A 12 -0.94 -7.53 18.43
CA ARG A 12 -1.11 -8.73 17.62
C ARG A 12 -2.59 -9.00 17.43
N PHE A 13 -2.93 -9.43 16.22
CA PHE A 13 -4.28 -9.83 15.86
C PHE A 13 -4.21 -11.22 15.25
N GLU A 14 -5.05 -12.14 15.74
CA GLU A 14 -5.13 -13.48 15.21
C GLU A 14 -5.77 -13.45 13.82
N VAL A 15 -5.01 -13.87 12.83
CA VAL A 15 -5.51 -14.00 11.45
C VAL A 15 -6.18 -15.36 11.32
N PRO A 16 -7.42 -15.42 10.80
CA PRO A 16 -8.09 -16.69 10.57
C PRO A 16 -7.23 -17.65 9.74
N ARG A 17 -7.15 -18.91 10.16
CA ARG A 17 -6.34 -19.95 9.47
C ARG A 17 -6.81 -20.24 8.04
N THR A 18 -8.02 -19.84 7.69
CA THR A 18 -8.60 -19.95 6.36
C THR A 18 -8.03 -18.96 5.35
N PHE A 19 -7.34 -17.91 5.83
CA PHE A 19 -6.73 -16.92 4.95
C PHE A 19 -5.51 -17.51 4.23
N LYS A 20 -5.58 -17.56 2.90
CA LYS A 20 -4.53 -18.14 2.04
C LYS A 20 -3.39 -17.15 1.73
N ALA A 21 -3.53 -15.88 2.13
CA ALA A 21 -2.53 -14.86 1.87
C ALA A 21 -1.19 -15.22 2.55
N ARG A 22 -0.10 -15.13 1.80
CA ARG A 22 1.25 -15.18 2.37
C ARG A 22 1.50 -13.83 3.06
N PRO A 23 1.61 -13.78 4.38
CA PRO A 23 1.85 -12.50 5.04
C PRO A 23 3.26 -12.00 4.70
N THR A 24 3.38 -10.71 4.39
CA THR A 24 4.68 -10.02 4.39
C THR A 24 5.35 -10.31 5.73
N THR A 25 6.58 -10.79 5.71
CA THR A 25 7.29 -11.12 6.95
C THR A 25 7.49 -9.88 7.80
N ASP A 26 7.49 -10.03 9.13
CA ASP A 26 7.75 -8.91 10.05
C ASP A 26 9.07 -8.20 9.70
N MET A 27 10.10 -8.95 9.31
CA MET A 27 11.40 -8.41 8.91
C MET A 27 11.33 -7.58 7.62
N ALA A 28 10.67 -8.08 6.58
CA ALA A 28 10.53 -7.33 5.33
C ALA A 28 9.71 -6.05 5.55
N LYS A 29 8.63 -6.14 6.33
CA LYS A 29 7.82 -4.99 6.72
C LYS A 29 8.62 -3.96 7.51
N GLU A 30 9.35 -4.37 8.53
CA GLU A 30 10.19 -3.47 9.33
C GLU A 30 11.22 -2.74 8.46
N ASN A 31 11.91 -3.47 7.60
CA ASN A 31 12.89 -2.88 6.67
C ASN A 31 12.24 -1.90 5.69
N LEU A 32 11.08 -2.25 5.10
CA LEU A 32 10.32 -1.33 4.25
C LEU A 32 10.03 -0.01 4.98
N PHE A 33 9.47 -0.10 6.17
CA PHE A 33 9.07 1.09 6.93
C PHE A 33 10.25 1.90 7.48
N ASN A 34 11.41 1.28 7.69
CA ASN A 34 12.64 2.01 8.01
C ASN A 34 13.13 2.84 6.82
N ILE A 35 12.96 2.36 5.59
CA ILE A 35 13.22 3.16 4.38
C ILE A 35 12.19 4.27 4.25
N LEU A 36 10.90 3.95 4.36
CA LEU A 36 9.81 4.93 4.22
C LEU A 36 9.96 6.10 5.20
N ALA A 37 10.52 5.89 6.39
CA ALA A 37 10.78 6.96 7.37
C ALA A 37 11.69 8.07 6.85
N ASN A 38 12.50 7.81 5.80
CA ASN A 38 13.35 8.83 5.17
C ASN A 38 12.64 9.61 4.05
N TYR A 39 11.47 9.14 3.61
CA TYR A 39 10.74 9.69 2.46
C TYR A 39 9.40 10.32 2.83
N VAL A 40 8.83 9.92 3.97
CA VAL A 40 7.43 10.15 4.30
C VAL A 40 7.31 10.90 5.61
N ASP A 41 6.64 12.05 5.57
CA ASP A 41 6.07 12.68 6.75
C ASP A 41 4.68 12.08 7.00
N TRP A 42 4.61 11.17 7.98
CA TRP A 42 3.39 10.42 8.23
C TRP A 42 2.23 11.30 8.69
N GLU A 43 2.48 12.30 9.51
CA GLU A 43 1.44 13.18 10.07
C GLU A 43 0.75 14.01 8.98
N GLU A 44 1.46 14.30 7.90
CA GLU A 44 0.95 15.02 6.73
C GLU A 44 0.47 14.09 5.60
N SER A 45 0.47 12.76 5.83
CA SER A 45 0.20 11.80 4.78
C SER A 45 -1.16 11.12 4.92
N ASP A 46 -1.93 11.16 3.83
CA ASP A 46 -3.01 10.20 3.55
C ASP A 46 -2.40 9.04 2.76
N ALA A 47 -2.60 7.82 3.26
CA ALA A 47 -1.97 6.63 2.71
C ALA A 47 -2.99 5.67 2.09
N LEU A 48 -2.53 4.90 1.09
CA LEU A 48 -3.32 3.90 0.39
C LEU A 48 -2.62 2.55 0.45
N ASP A 49 -3.35 1.52 0.88
CA ASP A 49 -2.93 0.12 0.92
C ASP A 49 -3.70 -0.65 -0.16
N LEU A 50 -3.02 -0.96 -1.26
CA LEU A 50 -3.59 -1.71 -2.38
C LEU A 50 -3.28 -3.20 -2.23
N PHE A 51 -4.28 -4.05 -2.45
CA PHE A 51 -4.23 -5.49 -2.19
C PHE A 51 -3.99 -5.78 -0.69
N ALA A 52 -4.79 -5.12 0.16
CA ALA A 52 -4.49 -5.01 1.59
C ALA A 52 -4.42 -6.34 2.37
N GLY A 53 -5.03 -7.42 1.88
CA GLY A 53 -4.99 -8.73 2.52
C GLY A 53 -5.50 -8.66 3.97
N THR A 54 -4.59 -8.78 4.93
CA THR A 54 -4.92 -8.62 6.37
C THR A 54 -4.85 -7.17 6.85
N GLY A 55 -4.53 -6.22 5.98
CA GLY A 55 -4.29 -4.81 6.34
C GLY A 55 -2.95 -4.56 7.03
N SER A 56 -2.01 -5.51 6.95
CA SER A 56 -0.75 -5.46 7.71
C SER A 56 0.07 -4.22 7.42
N LEU A 57 0.14 -3.78 6.15
CA LEU A 57 0.87 -2.58 5.74
C LEU A 57 0.09 -1.32 6.11
N GLY A 58 -1.21 -1.30 5.88
CA GLY A 58 -2.07 -0.17 6.23
C GLY A 58 -2.09 0.12 7.72
N PHE A 59 -2.19 -0.90 8.58
CA PHE A 59 -2.13 -0.70 10.03
C PHE A 59 -0.75 -0.24 10.51
N GLU A 60 0.32 -0.65 9.85
CA GLU A 60 1.66 -0.13 10.16
C GLU A 60 1.77 1.35 9.78
N MET A 61 1.26 1.77 8.61
CA MET A 61 1.21 3.18 8.21
C MET A 61 0.43 4.03 9.22
N LEU A 62 -0.78 3.59 9.60
CA LEU A 62 -1.60 4.27 10.60
C LEU A 62 -0.89 4.35 11.96
N SER A 63 -0.25 3.26 12.39
CA SER A 63 0.48 3.20 13.66
C SER A 63 1.66 4.15 13.72
N ARG A 64 2.31 4.37 12.59
CA ARG A 64 3.47 5.29 12.47
C ARG A 64 3.05 6.75 12.31
N GLY A 65 1.76 7.04 12.29
CA GLY A 65 1.23 8.39 12.36
C GLY A 65 0.54 8.88 11.09
N ALA A 66 0.31 8.03 10.08
CA ALA A 66 -0.46 8.44 8.91
C ALA A 66 -1.80 9.07 9.33
N ARG A 67 -2.10 10.23 8.75
CA ARG A 67 -3.33 10.99 9.05
C ARG A 67 -4.57 10.16 8.74
N SER A 68 -4.55 9.49 7.61
CA SER A 68 -5.55 8.50 7.25
C SER A 68 -4.96 7.37 6.40
N VAL A 69 -5.63 6.21 6.43
CA VAL A 69 -5.30 5.06 5.59
C VAL A 69 -6.58 4.56 4.91
N THR A 70 -6.53 4.43 3.60
CA THR A 70 -7.55 3.72 2.82
C THR A 70 -6.98 2.38 2.38
N ALA A 71 -7.69 1.28 2.64
CA ALA A 71 -7.33 -0.05 2.19
C ALA A 71 -8.31 -0.54 1.12
N ILE A 72 -7.79 -1.09 0.03
CA ILE A 72 -8.60 -1.73 -1.02
C ILE A 72 -8.35 -3.24 -0.94
N GLU A 73 -9.43 -3.99 -0.69
CA GLU A 73 -9.38 -5.44 -0.59
C GLU A 73 -10.60 -6.06 -1.29
N ARG A 74 -10.36 -7.07 -2.12
CA ARG A 74 -11.43 -7.72 -2.90
C ARG A 74 -12.11 -8.89 -2.17
N ASP A 75 -11.41 -9.54 -1.24
CA ASP A 75 -11.96 -10.63 -0.46
C ASP A 75 -12.77 -10.09 0.72
N GLU A 76 -14.06 -10.46 0.81
CA GLU A 76 -14.95 -9.96 1.87
C GLU A 76 -14.50 -10.40 3.26
N ALA A 77 -13.97 -11.63 3.42
CA ALA A 77 -13.52 -12.10 4.72
C ALA A 77 -12.28 -11.32 5.20
N HIS A 78 -11.36 -10.99 4.28
CA HIS A 78 -10.22 -10.12 4.57
C HIS A 78 -10.68 -8.70 4.90
N ALA A 79 -11.57 -8.12 4.09
CA ALA A 79 -12.11 -6.79 4.33
C ALA A 79 -12.86 -6.70 5.68
N ALA A 80 -13.63 -7.73 6.05
CA ALA A 80 -14.28 -7.82 7.35
C ALA A 80 -13.27 -7.90 8.50
N PHE A 81 -12.21 -8.68 8.36
CA PHE A 81 -11.13 -8.77 9.35
C PHE A 81 -10.44 -7.40 9.56
N ILE A 82 -10.18 -6.67 8.47
CA ILE A 82 -9.58 -5.34 8.56
C ILE A 82 -10.53 -4.38 9.30
N ARG A 83 -11.84 -4.37 8.95
CA ARG A 83 -12.84 -3.52 9.65
C ARG A 83 -12.86 -3.82 11.15
N GLN A 84 -12.95 -5.09 11.53
CA GLN A 84 -12.96 -5.50 12.94
C GLN A 84 -11.67 -5.09 13.66
N THR A 85 -10.53 -5.21 13.00
CA THR A 85 -9.24 -4.77 13.56
C THR A 85 -9.22 -3.25 13.77
N ALA A 86 -9.68 -2.47 12.79
CA ALA A 86 -9.79 -1.01 12.89
C ALA A 86 -10.72 -0.58 14.04
N GLU A 87 -11.89 -1.21 14.18
CA GLU A 87 -12.81 -1.00 15.30
C GLU A 87 -12.16 -1.32 16.65
N THR A 88 -11.40 -2.41 16.74
CA THR A 88 -10.68 -2.80 17.97
C THR A 88 -9.59 -1.78 18.34
N LEU A 89 -8.98 -1.13 17.34
CA LEU A 89 -8.01 -0.04 17.56
C LEU A 89 -8.70 1.27 17.97
N GLY A 90 -9.97 1.45 17.60
CA GLY A 90 -10.75 2.66 17.89
C GLY A 90 -10.25 3.90 17.12
N ASP A 91 -9.57 3.70 15.98
CA ASP A 91 -9.01 4.80 15.19
C ASP A 91 -9.90 5.11 13.98
N PRO A 92 -10.49 6.30 13.90
CA PRO A 92 -11.33 6.70 12.79
C PRO A 92 -10.55 6.94 11.47
N GLY A 93 -9.23 7.02 11.53
CA GLY A 93 -8.35 7.26 10.38
C GLY A 93 -8.23 6.08 9.43
N TYR A 94 -8.81 4.90 9.72
CA TYR A 94 -8.71 3.72 8.84
C TYR A 94 -10.02 3.44 8.10
N LYS A 95 -9.96 3.42 6.77
CA LYS A 95 -11.11 3.12 5.90
C LYS A 95 -10.82 1.89 5.04
N VAL A 96 -11.80 0.98 4.93
CA VAL A 96 -11.72 -0.20 4.06
C VAL A 96 -12.74 -0.07 2.93
N ILE A 97 -12.29 -0.27 1.71
CA ILE A 97 -13.12 -0.37 0.51
C ILE A 97 -13.06 -1.81 0.02
N HIS A 98 -14.17 -2.54 0.13
CA HIS A 98 -14.30 -3.86 -0.45
C HIS A 98 -14.49 -3.74 -1.95
N TYR A 99 -13.41 -3.88 -2.71
CA TYR A 99 -13.44 -3.77 -4.17
C TYR A 99 -12.20 -4.42 -4.80
N ASP A 100 -12.29 -4.74 -6.09
CA ASP A 100 -11.15 -5.19 -6.88
C ASP A 100 -10.26 -3.99 -7.25
N VAL A 101 -8.96 -4.07 -6.94
CA VAL A 101 -7.99 -2.97 -7.15
C VAL A 101 -7.92 -2.53 -8.59
N LEU A 102 -7.85 -3.46 -9.56
CA LEU A 102 -7.71 -3.11 -10.98
C LEU A 102 -8.96 -2.41 -11.52
N LYS A 103 -10.14 -2.88 -11.10
CA LYS A 103 -11.41 -2.23 -11.45
C LYS A 103 -11.52 -0.85 -10.81
N TRP A 104 -11.05 -0.71 -9.57
CA TRP A 104 -11.06 0.56 -8.85
C TRP A 104 -10.16 1.59 -9.52
N LEU A 105 -8.92 1.22 -9.88
CA LEU A 105 -7.97 2.09 -10.60
C LEU A 105 -8.55 2.53 -11.97
N ARG A 106 -9.05 1.60 -12.76
CA ARG A 106 -9.68 1.92 -14.06
C ARG A 106 -10.89 2.84 -13.93
N ARG A 107 -11.70 2.64 -12.89
CA ARG A 107 -12.84 3.53 -12.60
C ARG A 107 -12.37 4.95 -12.26
N LEU A 108 -11.28 5.10 -11.52
CA LEU A 108 -10.72 6.42 -11.20
C LEU A 108 -10.08 7.07 -12.43
N ALA A 109 -9.35 6.32 -13.25
CA ALA A 109 -8.77 6.81 -14.50
C ALA A 109 -9.81 7.37 -15.50
N ALA A 110 -11.07 6.95 -15.39
CA ALA A 110 -12.18 7.46 -16.22
C ALA A 110 -12.84 8.73 -15.67
N LYS A 111 -12.38 9.23 -14.51
CA LYS A 111 -12.92 10.45 -13.89
C LYS A 111 -12.05 11.67 -14.22
N ASP A 112 -12.61 12.86 -13.97
CA ASP A 112 -11.81 14.07 -13.91
C ASP A 112 -10.77 13.94 -12.78
N PRO A 113 -9.49 14.27 -13.03
CA PRO A 113 -8.45 14.19 -12.00
C PRO A 113 -8.76 14.98 -10.73
N SER A 114 -9.54 16.06 -10.83
CA SER A 114 -9.97 16.85 -9.67
C SER A 114 -11.00 16.14 -8.76
N GLU A 115 -11.63 15.08 -9.25
CA GLU A 115 -12.64 14.30 -8.53
C GLU A 115 -12.08 13.01 -7.93
N VAL A 116 -10.80 12.71 -8.12
CA VAL A 116 -10.17 11.50 -7.57
C VAL A 116 -9.49 11.80 -6.24
N PRO A 117 -9.43 10.81 -5.32
CA PRO A 117 -8.65 10.97 -4.10
C PRO A 117 -7.16 11.08 -4.42
N SER A 118 -6.42 11.80 -3.59
CA SER A 118 -4.97 11.96 -3.74
C SER A 118 -4.26 11.46 -2.48
N TYR A 119 -3.21 10.66 -2.67
CA TYR A 119 -2.47 10.03 -1.57
C TYR A 119 -1.00 10.40 -1.64
N GLN A 120 -0.40 10.73 -0.49
CA GLN A 120 1.04 11.00 -0.36
C GLN A 120 1.85 9.71 -0.40
N VAL A 121 1.27 8.60 0.07
CA VAL A 121 1.92 7.29 0.08
C VAL A 121 0.95 6.23 -0.43
N ILE A 122 1.41 5.46 -1.41
CA ILE A 122 0.69 4.29 -1.91
C ILE A 122 1.61 3.08 -1.75
N VAL A 123 1.12 2.03 -1.10
CA VAL A 123 1.82 0.74 -1.01
C VAL A 123 0.95 -0.33 -1.67
N ALA A 124 1.55 -1.18 -2.48
CA ALA A 124 0.88 -2.32 -3.11
C ALA A 124 1.65 -3.61 -2.88
N ASP A 125 0.95 -4.63 -2.39
CA ASP A 125 1.44 -6.01 -2.25
C ASP A 125 0.55 -6.96 -3.07
N PRO A 126 0.64 -6.91 -4.42
CA PRO A 126 -0.21 -7.72 -5.30
C PRO A 126 0.18 -9.19 -5.25
N PRO A 127 -0.78 -10.12 -5.51
CA PRO A 127 -0.45 -11.52 -5.75
C PRO A 127 0.58 -11.65 -6.88
N TYR A 128 1.62 -12.46 -6.70
CA TYR A 128 2.71 -12.60 -7.66
C TYR A 128 2.26 -13.23 -8.99
N ASP A 129 1.14 -13.95 -9.02
CA ASP A 129 0.51 -14.50 -10.22
C ASP A 129 -0.44 -13.51 -10.92
N LEU A 130 -0.54 -12.28 -10.42
CA LEU A 130 -1.34 -11.24 -11.07
C LEU A 130 -0.70 -10.84 -12.40
N THR A 131 -1.36 -11.15 -13.52
CA THR A 131 -0.86 -10.85 -14.87
C THR A 131 -0.55 -9.35 -15.06
N GLN A 132 -1.35 -8.46 -14.46
CA GLN A 132 -1.20 -7.01 -14.55
C GLN A 132 -0.21 -6.42 -13.53
N LEU A 133 0.51 -7.24 -12.78
CA LEU A 133 1.48 -6.76 -11.79
C LEU A 133 2.52 -5.78 -12.38
N PRO A 134 3.10 -6.05 -13.59
CA PRO A 134 4.03 -5.12 -14.22
C PRO A 134 3.40 -3.80 -14.66
N ASP A 135 2.08 -3.78 -14.89
CA ASP A 135 1.36 -2.60 -15.40
C ASP A 135 0.89 -1.66 -14.26
N LEU A 136 0.98 -2.09 -12.99
CA LEU A 136 0.45 -1.32 -11.86
C LEU A 136 1.01 0.10 -11.77
N PRO A 137 2.31 0.38 -11.99
CA PRO A 137 2.82 1.75 -11.96
C PRO A 137 2.14 2.65 -12.99
N GLN A 138 1.88 2.13 -14.20
CA GLN A 138 1.14 2.86 -15.23
C GLN A 138 -0.31 3.08 -14.84
N LEU A 139 -1.01 2.06 -14.33
CA LEU A 139 -2.41 2.18 -13.89
C LEU A 139 -2.58 3.21 -12.77
N ILE A 140 -1.62 3.31 -11.86
CA ILE A 140 -1.62 4.32 -10.78
C ILE A 140 -1.44 5.73 -11.35
N ARG A 141 -0.56 5.90 -12.33
CA ARG A 141 -0.41 7.19 -13.03
C ARG A 141 -1.69 7.60 -13.76
N GLU A 142 -2.29 6.69 -14.50
CA GLU A 142 -3.54 6.92 -15.24
C GLU A 142 -4.71 7.24 -14.32
N ALA A 143 -4.73 6.68 -13.12
CA ALA A 143 -5.75 6.95 -12.11
C ALA A 143 -5.56 8.30 -11.38
N HIS A 144 -4.44 9.00 -11.58
CA HIS A 144 -4.12 10.29 -10.98
C HIS A 144 -4.23 10.36 -9.45
N ILE A 145 -4.01 9.22 -8.76
CA ILE A 145 -4.21 9.10 -7.31
C ILE A 145 -2.97 9.37 -6.46
N LEU A 146 -1.79 9.47 -7.07
CA LEU A 146 -0.57 9.81 -6.36
C LEU A 146 -0.40 11.32 -6.29
N ALA A 147 -0.29 11.87 -5.08
CA ALA A 147 -0.09 13.29 -4.85
C ALA A 147 1.21 13.81 -5.48
N PRO A 148 1.30 15.10 -5.82
CA PRO A 148 2.56 15.71 -6.21
C PRO A 148 3.64 15.47 -5.15
N GLY A 149 4.81 14.95 -5.56
CA GLY A 149 5.89 14.57 -4.64
C GLY A 149 5.62 13.32 -3.80
N GLY A 150 4.48 12.67 -4.01
CA GLY A 150 4.11 11.42 -3.32
C GLY A 150 5.00 10.25 -3.69
N LEU A 151 4.90 9.18 -2.93
CA LEU A 151 5.68 7.95 -3.09
C LEU A 151 4.76 6.76 -3.32
N TYR A 152 5.02 6.01 -4.38
CA TYR A 152 4.43 4.70 -4.61
C TYR A 152 5.47 3.61 -4.36
N VAL A 153 5.11 2.55 -3.65
CA VAL A 153 5.94 1.37 -3.41
C VAL A 153 5.19 0.12 -3.80
N GLN A 154 5.84 -0.73 -4.57
CA GLN A 154 5.27 -2.00 -5.03
C GLN A 154 6.14 -3.18 -4.61
N GLU A 155 5.53 -4.16 -3.92
CA GLU A 155 6.10 -5.48 -3.74
C GLU A 155 5.98 -6.28 -5.05
N HIS A 156 7.04 -7.04 -5.40
CA HIS A 156 7.04 -7.86 -6.60
C HIS A 156 8.06 -9.01 -6.50
N PRO A 157 7.92 -10.06 -7.31
CA PRO A 157 8.93 -11.11 -7.43
C PRO A 157 10.17 -10.62 -8.20
N LYS A 158 11.30 -11.30 -8.03
CA LYS A 158 12.60 -10.91 -8.60
C LYS A 158 12.63 -10.86 -10.14
N GLU A 159 11.70 -11.56 -10.80
CA GLU A 159 11.59 -11.65 -12.26
C GLU A 159 11.03 -10.36 -12.89
N VAL A 160 10.43 -9.49 -12.10
CA VAL A 160 9.85 -8.22 -12.57
C VAL A 160 10.87 -7.10 -12.40
N ASP A 161 11.16 -6.39 -13.49
CA ASP A 161 12.07 -5.26 -13.53
C ASP A 161 11.33 -3.98 -13.91
N PHE A 162 11.42 -2.97 -13.06
CA PHE A 162 10.82 -1.65 -13.28
C PHE A 162 11.83 -0.56 -13.61
N SER A 163 13.09 -0.88 -13.85
CA SER A 163 14.16 0.11 -14.07
C SER A 163 13.91 1.05 -15.26
N ASN A 164 13.05 0.63 -16.20
CA ASN A 164 12.66 1.45 -17.37
C ASN A 164 11.40 2.30 -17.13
N ASP A 165 10.74 2.20 -15.96
CA ASP A 165 9.59 3.06 -15.67
C ASP A 165 10.05 4.51 -15.43
N PRO A 166 9.40 5.53 -16.04
CA PRO A 166 9.83 6.92 -15.96
C PRO A 166 9.83 7.50 -14.53
N ASN A 167 9.08 6.90 -13.62
CA ASN A 167 9.00 7.33 -12.22
C ASN A 167 9.80 6.41 -11.27
N PHE A 168 10.52 5.41 -11.79
CA PHE A 168 11.32 4.50 -10.97
C PHE A 168 12.44 5.26 -10.26
N VAL A 169 12.59 5.03 -8.95
CA VAL A 169 13.63 5.65 -8.12
C VAL A 169 14.70 4.63 -7.74
N GLU A 170 14.27 3.54 -7.10
CA GLU A 170 15.17 2.50 -6.63
C GLU A 170 14.41 1.19 -6.39
N MET A 171 15.14 0.10 -6.26
CA MET A 171 14.65 -1.20 -5.81
C MET A 171 15.46 -1.67 -4.60
N ARG A 172 14.77 -2.21 -3.61
CA ARG A 172 15.35 -2.86 -2.44
C ARG A 172 14.83 -4.29 -2.33
N HIS A 173 15.68 -5.21 -1.87
CA HIS A 173 15.24 -6.57 -1.63
C HIS A 173 15.63 -7.06 -0.23
N TYR A 174 14.76 -7.89 0.34
CA TYR A 174 14.93 -8.52 1.63
C TYR A 174 14.56 -10.01 1.50
N GLY A 175 15.61 -10.84 1.35
CA GLY A 175 15.42 -12.23 0.96
C GLY A 175 14.77 -12.34 -0.44
N ALA A 176 13.63 -13.01 -0.52
CA ALA A 176 12.90 -13.18 -1.77
C ALA A 176 11.91 -12.02 -2.08
N VAL A 177 11.76 -11.07 -1.17
CA VAL A 177 10.83 -9.94 -1.30
C VAL A 177 11.55 -8.77 -1.93
N HIS A 178 11.00 -8.20 -3.00
CA HIS A 178 11.52 -7.01 -3.68
C HIS A 178 10.51 -5.88 -3.58
N PHE A 179 10.98 -4.68 -3.29
CA PHE A 179 10.20 -3.45 -3.29
C PHE A 179 10.79 -2.46 -4.28
N SER A 180 10.00 -2.05 -5.26
CA SER A 180 10.34 -0.95 -6.15
C SER A 180 9.63 0.32 -5.71
N PHE A 181 10.37 1.43 -5.74
CA PHE A 181 9.94 2.75 -5.31
C PHE A 181 9.78 3.65 -6.52
N PHE A 182 8.66 4.37 -6.59
CA PHE A 182 8.33 5.25 -7.69
C PHE A 182 7.93 6.63 -7.16
N ARG A 183 8.44 7.67 -7.80
CA ARG A 183 8.09 9.05 -7.47
C ARG A 183 7.92 9.84 -8.77
N PRO A 184 6.81 10.56 -8.96
CA PRO A 184 6.65 11.42 -10.13
C PRO A 184 7.79 12.43 -10.18
N ASN A 185 8.38 12.62 -11.36
CA ASN A 185 9.33 13.72 -11.57
C ASN A 185 8.59 15.04 -11.34
N THR A 186 8.94 15.75 -10.28
CA THR A 186 8.35 17.04 -9.92
C THR A 186 8.92 18.21 -10.74
N PHE A 187 9.82 17.95 -11.68
CA PHE A 187 10.35 18.95 -12.57
C PHE A 187 9.58 18.92 -13.90
N PRO A 188 8.81 19.95 -14.24
CA PRO A 188 8.37 20.12 -15.62
C PRO A 188 9.62 20.27 -16.50
N ASN A 189 9.72 19.45 -17.55
CA ASN A 189 10.69 19.65 -18.64
C ASN A 189 10.47 21.01 -19.30
#